data_77dacf4d24c59a7011bb6142d9f9dbe5
#
_entry.id   77dacf4d24c59a7011bb6142d9f9dbe5
#
_cell.length_a   1.000
_cell.length_b   1.000
_cell.length_c   1.000
_cell.angle_alpha   90.00
_cell.angle_beta   90.00
_cell.angle_gamma   90.00
#
_symmetry.space_group_name_H-M   'P 1'
#
loop_
_entity.id
_entity.type
_entity.pdbx_description
1 polymer ?
#
loop_
_entity_poly.entity_id
_entity_poly.type
_entity_poly.pdbx_seq_one_letter_code
_entity_poly.pdbx_strand_id
1 'polypeptide(L)'
;MCDDPRCSAHLQTPAQRLAQLAMQIGRSGWALVGNLPSPEHPAGYAYTVGMTPRGLPELLMDGDPEHVRTPLGDLVDALLLTPDAFVDGNHVRVITPGGDPFTVRLAGPTEALTRRACLAVELYASRHTLRVMEVATAMVALPNTAG
;
A
#
# COMPACT_ATOMS: atom_id res chain seq x y z
N MET A 1 18.21 -15.39 -19.57
CA MET A 1 17.74 -15.26 -19.08
C MET A 1 17.90 -14.86 -18.17
N CYS A 2 17.58 -14.95 -17.76
CA CYS A 2 17.69 -14.32 -16.71
C CYS A 2 18.44 -15.11 -15.86
N ASP A 3 19.55 -14.92 -15.72
CA ASP A 3 20.23 -15.35 -14.67
C ASP A 3 20.11 -14.35 -13.63
N ASP A 4 19.34 -13.50 -13.86
CA ASP A 4 19.00 -12.50 -12.92
C ASP A 4 17.98 -13.08 -11.97
N PRO A 5 18.10 -12.87 -10.67
CA PRO A 5 17.09 -13.33 -9.71
C PRO A 5 15.68 -12.94 -10.07
N ARG A 6 15.52 -11.87 -10.82
CA ARG A 6 14.21 -11.45 -11.26
C ARG A 6 13.55 -12.46 -12.18
N CYS A 7 14.33 -13.35 -12.74
CA CYS A 7 13.76 -14.35 -13.60
C CYS A 7 12.77 -15.25 -12.92
N SER A 8 12.99 -15.54 -11.65
CA SER A 8 12.01 -16.33 -10.92
C SER A 8 10.64 -15.69 -10.94
N ALA A 9 10.61 -14.38 -10.74
CA ALA A 9 9.34 -13.67 -10.76
C ALA A 9 8.71 -13.70 -12.13
N HIS A 10 9.52 -13.61 -13.19
CA HIS A 10 9.01 -13.67 -14.55
C HIS A 10 8.45 -15.03 -14.89
N LEU A 11 8.94 -16.07 -14.25
CA LEU A 11 8.50 -17.42 -14.53
C LEU A 11 7.25 -17.79 -13.74
N GLN A 12 6.84 -16.99 -12.76
CA GLN A 12 5.64 -17.26 -12.01
C GLN A 12 4.41 -16.97 -12.86
N THR A 13 3.47 -17.88 -12.86
CA THR A 13 2.18 -17.63 -13.49
C THR A 13 1.37 -16.66 -12.61
N PRO A 14 0.35 -16.01 -13.18
CA PRO A 14 -0.54 -15.20 -12.35
C PRO A 14 -1.16 -16.00 -11.20
N ALA A 15 -1.53 -17.24 -11.44
CA ALA A 15 -2.10 -18.08 -10.39
C ALA A 15 -1.11 -18.34 -9.27
N GLN A 16 0.17 -18.57 -9.62
CA GLN A 16 1.21 -18.78 -8.62
C GLN A 16 1.44 -17.52 -7.77
N ARG A 17 1.39 -16.35 -8.41
CA ARG A 17 1.54 -15.09 -7.67
C ARG A 17 0.39 -14.88 -6.71
N LEU A 18 -0.83 -15.16 -7.14
CA LEU A 18 -2.00 -15.02 -6.27
C LEU A 18 -1.96 -16.01 -5.11
N ALA A 19 -1.53 -17.25 -5.37
CA ALA A 19 -1.41 -18.25 -4.32
C ALA A 19 -0.36 -17.86 -3.29
N GLN A 20 0.77 -17.35 -3.74
CA GLN A 20 1.83 -16.90 -2.86
C GLN A 20 1.36 -15.70 -2.01
N LEU A 21 0.64 -14.79 -2.63
CA LEU A 21 0.07 -13.64 -1.95
C LEU A 21 -0.93 -14.09 -0.87
N ALA A 22 -1.80 -15.03 -1.22
CA ALA A 22 -2.78 -15.55 -0.27
C ALA A 22 -2.09 -16.22 0.93
N MET A 23 -1.01 -16.95 0.69
CA MET A 23 -0.24 -17.56 1.78
C MET A 23 0.35 -16.50 2.71
N GLN A 24 0.88 -15.44 2.14
CA GLN A 24 1.47 -14.36 2.93
C GLN A 24 0.41 -13.65 3.77
N ILE A 25 -0.77 -13.41 3.19
CA ILE A 25 -1.89 -12.82 3.91
C ILE A 25 -2.32 -13.73 5.05
N GLY A 26 -2.38 -15.04 4.80
CA GLY A 26 -2.75 -16.01 5.84
C GLY A 26 -1.77 -16.02 7.00
N ARG A 27 -0.49 -15.78 6.74
CA ARG A 27 0.54 -15.78 7.79
C ARG A 27 0.59 -14.47 8.56
N SER A 28 0.48 -13.36 7.88
CA SER A 28 0.76 -12.04 8.47
C SER A 28 -0.47 -11.16 8.58
N GLY A 29 -1.59 -11.58 8.01
CA GLY A 29 -2.81 -10.76 8.00
C GLY A 29 -2.90 -9.82 6.82
N TRP A 30 -1.79 -9.52 6.17
CA TRP A 30 -1.75 -8.68 4.98
C TRP A 30 -0.41 -8.87 4.28
N ALA A 31 -0.34 -8.39 3.05
CA ALA A 31 0.87 -8.48 2.26
C ALA A 31 1.14 -7.16 1.57
N LEU A 32 2.39 -6.93 1.21
CA LEU A 32 2.80 -5.77 0.44
C LEU A 32 3.13 -6.21 -0.98
N VAL A 33 2.58 -5.48 -1.95
CA VAL A 33 2.92 -5.67 -3.36
C VAL A 33 3.65 -4.44 -3.84
N GLY A 34 4.87 -4.62 -4.34
CA GLY A 34 5.67 -3.52 -4.84
C GLY A 34 5.70 -3.52 -6.36
N ASN A 35 5.62 -2.32 -6.94
CA ASN A 35 5.76 -2.11 -8.37
C ASN A 35 6.98 -1.27 -8.62
N LEU A 36 7.89 -1.81 -9.42
CA LEU A 36 9.13 -1.12 -9.73
C LEU A 36 8.86 0.13 -10.58
N PRO A 37 9.81 1.07 -10.61
CA PRO A 37 9.65 2.27 -11.41
C PRO A 37 9.33 1.96 -12.87
N SER A 38 8.46 2.77 -13.44
CA SER A 38 8.04 2.66 -14.84
C SER A 38 7.82 4.07 -15.38
N PRO A 39 7.64 4.21 -16.69
CA PRO A 39 7.38 5.55 -17.26
C PRO A 39 6.16 6.23 -16.66
N GLU A 40 5.11 5.46 -16.31
CA GLU A 40 3.91 6.02 -15.71
C GLU A 40 4.11 6.35 -14.23
N HIS A 41 4.98 5.61 -13.56
CA HIS A 41 5.23 5.78 -12.12
C HIS A 41 6.72 5.74 -11.88
N PRO A 42 7.43 6.84 -12.17
CA PRO A 42 8.90 6.84 -12.17
C PRO A 42 9.53 6.46 -10.83
N ALA A 43 8.86 6.72 -9.73
CA ALA A 43 9.38 6.37 -8.41
C ALA A 43 9.00 4.95 -7.99
N GLY A 44 8.11 4.31 -8.75
CA GLY A 44 7.52 3.05 -8.31
C GLY A 44 6.41 3.30 -7.30
N TYR A 45 5.80 2.25 -6.82
CA TYR A 45 4.81 2.35 -5.75
C TYR A 45 4.61 1.00 -5.11
N ALA A 46 3.95 1.00 -3.97
CA ALA A 46 3.58 -0.24 -3.30
C ALA A 46 2.18 -0.10 -2.72
N TYR A 47 1.51 -1.22 -2.55
CA TYR A 47 0.17 -1.20 -1.96
C TYR A 47 -0.03 -2.44 -1.10
N THR A 48 -1.00 -2.33 -0.19
CA THR A 48 -1.36 -3.43 0.71
C THR A 48 -2.39 -4.33 0.07
N VAL A 49 -2.40 -5.58 0.45
CA VAL A 49 -3.46 -6.53 0.11
C VAL A 49 -3.79 -7.30 1.38
N GLY A 50 -5.05 -7.34 1.74
CA GLY A 50 -5.48 -8.03 2.96
C GLY A 50 -6.43 -7.22 3.82
N MET A 51 -6.57 -5.93 3.56
CA MET A 51 -7.48 -5.09 4.32
C MET A 51 -8.92 -5.24 3.85
N THR A 52 -9.10 -5.52 2.54
CA THR A 52 -10.43 -5.58 1.94
C THR A 52 -11.39 -6.55 2.62
N PRO A 53 -11.00 -7.79 2.96
CA PRO A 53 -11.92 -8.69 3.66
C PRO A 53 -12.33 -8.20 5.05
N ARG A 54 -11.58 -7.26 5.61
CA ARG A 54 -11.90 -6.67 6.91
C ARG A 54 -12.82 -5.46 6.79
N GLY A 55 -13.25 -5.13 5.56
CA GLY A 55 -14.06 -3.93 5.33
C GLY A 55 -13.27 -2.65 5.32
N LEU A 56 -11.94 -2.73 5.18
CA LEU A 56 -11.05 -1.59 5.23
C LEU A 56 -10.46 -1.32 3.86
N PRO A 57 -10.05 -0.08 3.57
CA PRO A 57 -9.40 0.21 2.30
C PRO A 57 -7.99 -0.34 2.26
N GLU A 58 -7.55 -0.71 1.06
CA GLU A 58 -6.14 -0.96 0.84
C GLU A 58 -5.43 0.37 0.73
N LEU A 59 -4.16 0.40 1.09
CA LEU A 59 -3.36 1.62 1.08
C LEU A 59 -2.31 1.52 -0.02
N LEU A 60 -2.13 2.60 -0.77
CA LEU A 60 -1.16 2.67 -1.85
C LEU A 60 -0.27 3.88 -1.62
N MET A 61 1.03 3.71 -1.78
CA MET A 61 1.98 4.79 -1.55
C MET A 61 2.99 4.81 -2.68
N ASP A 62 3.17 5.98 -3.31
CA ASP A 62 4.19 6.17 -4.33
C ASP A 62 5.56 6.21 -3.70
N GLY A 63 6.54 5.62 -4.36
CA GLY A 63 7.91 5.58 -3.90
C GLY A 63 8.51 4.21 -4.13
N ASP A 64 9.83 4.13 -3.93
CA ASP A 64 10.53 2.86 -4.03
C ASP A 64 9.92 1.87 -3.05
N PRO A 65 9.49 0.69 -3.51
CA PRO A 65 8.86 -0.30 -2.61
C PRO A 65 9.66 -0.62 -1.37
N GLU A 66 10.98 -0.64 -1.46
CA GLU A 66 11.80 -0.90 -0.29
C GLU A 66 11.75 0.23 0.73
N HIS A 67 11.56 1.46 0.26
CA HIS A 67 11.51 2.61 1.14
C HIS A 67 10.13 2.82 1.76
N VAL A 68 9.07 2.41 1.06
CA VAL A 68 7.72 2.63 1.59
C VAL A 68 7.20 1.45 2.40
N ARG A 69 7.93 0.34 2.43
CA ARG A 69 7.51 -0.86 3.15
C ARG A 69 7.25 -0.58 4.63
N THR A 70 8.21 0.05 5.31
CA THR A 70 8.08 0.33 6.73
C THR A 70 6.97 1.35 7.03
N PRO A 71 6.92 2.50 6.33
CA PRO A 71 5.79 3.42 6.56
C PRO A 71 4.44 2.78 6.28
N LEU A 72 4.31 1.95 5.25
CA LEU A 72 3.04 1.29 4.99
C LEU A 72 2.67 0.32 6.09
N GLY A 73 3.65 -0.41 6.63
CA GLY A 73 3.39 -1.30 7.76
C GLY A 73 2.88 -0.54 8.98
N ASP A 74 3.50 0.59 9.27
CA ASP A 74 3.05 1.43 10.39
C ASP A 74 1.65 1.97 10.13
N LEU A 75 1.36 2.30 8.88
CA LEU A 75 0.02 2.79 8.51
C LEU A 75 -1.04 1.70 8.61
N VAL A 76 -0.68 0.46 8.28
CA VAL A 76 -1.61 -0.66 8.48
C VAL A 76 -1.97 -0.79 9.95
N ASP A 77 -0.98 -0.69 10.83
CA ASP A 77 -1.25 -0.74 12.27
C ASP A 77 -2.18 0.39 12.69
N ALA A 78 -1.95 1.60 12.18
CA ALA A 78 -2.81 2.73 12.48
C ALA A 78 -4.23 2.52 11.93
N LEU A 79 -4.34 1.98 10.72
CA LEU A 79 -5.64 1.70 10.12
C LEU A 79 -6.43 0.70 10.95
N LEU A 80 -5.77 -0.32 11.45
CA LEU A 80 -6.43 -1.33 12.26
C LEU A 80 -6.89 -0.77 13.61
N LEU A 81 -6.16 0.19 14.14
CA LEU A 81 -6.51 0.81 15.42
C LEU A 81 -7.56 1.90 15.28
N THR A 82 -7.48 2.70 14.24
CA THR A 82 -8.36 3.86 14.06
C THR A 82 -8.87 3.93 12.62
N PRO A 83 -9.69 2.95 12.21
CA PRO A 83 -10.15 2.91 10.81
C PRO A 83 -10.94 4.15 10.39
N ASP A 84 -11.64 4.78 11.32
CA ASP A 84 -12.46 5.94 10.99
C ASP A 84 -11.64 7.16 10.59
N ALA A 85 -10.35 7.18 10.90
CA ALA A 85 -9.49 8.28 10.49
C ALA A 85 -9.07 8.19 9.03
N PHE A 86 -9.30 7.05 8.38
CA PHE A 86 -8.84 6.83 7.01
C PHE A 86 -9.94 7.19 6.02
N VAL A 87 -10.12 8.50 5.84
CA VAL A 87 -11.11 9.07 4.92
C VAL A 87 -10.42 10.09 4.02
N ASP A 88 -11.02 10.31 2.86
CA ASP A 88 -10.49 11.23 1.85
C ASP A 88 -10.20 12.61 2.41
N GLY A 89 -9.02 13.13 2.12
CA GLY A 89 -8.61 14.46 2.54
C GLY A 89 -8.07 14.55 3.94
N ASN A 90 -8.16 13.48 4.72
CA ASN A 90 -7.72 13.52 6.10
C ASN A 90 -6.21 13.40 6.22
N HIS A 91 -5.68 13.87 7.34
CA HIS A 91 -4.28 13.70 7.69
C HIS A 91 -4.19 12.77 8.87
N VAL A 92 -3.25 11.83 8.82
CA VAL A 92 -3.06 10.88 9.90
C VAL A 92 -1.61 11.00 10.37
N ARG A 93 -1.44 11.20 11.67
CA ARG A 93 -0.12 11.21 12.28
C ARG A 93 0.18 9.82 12.77
N VAL A 94 1.30 9.29 12.32
CA VAL A 94 1.72 7.94 12.66
C VAL A 94 2.86 8.03 13.66
N ILE A 95 2.66 7.37 14.80
CA ILE A 95 3.68 7.29 15.85
C ILE A 95 4.38 5.95 15.68
N THR A 96 5.67 5.97 15.44
CA THR A 96 6.42 4.75 15.21
C THR A 96 7.25 4.39 16.43
N PRO A 97 7.28 3.12 16.80
CA PRO A 97 8.17 2.70 17.88
C PRO A 97 9.63 2.87 17.44
N GLY A 98 10.40 3.64 18.14
CA GLY A 98 11.81 3.80 17.85
C GLY A 98 12.14 4.64 16.63
N GLY A 99 11.15 5.23 15.97
CA GLY A 99 11.36 6.09 14.81
C GLY A 99 10.71 7.44 15.02
N ASP A 100 10.96 8.35 14.09
CA ASP A 100 10.34 9.66 14.13
C ASP A 100 8.88 9.56 13.66
N PRO A 101 7.96 10.22 14.35
CA PRO A 101 6.57 10.28 13.88
C PRO A 101 6.52 10.98 12.52
N PHE A 102 5.55 10.58 11.73
CA PHE A 102 5.33 11.24 10.44
C PHE A 102 3.84 11.41 10.21
N THR A 103 3.50 12.35 9.32
CA THR A 103 2.12 12.63 8.97
C THR A 103 1.91 12.31 7.51
N VAL A 104 0.78 11.71 7.21
CA VAL A 104 0.41 11.40 5.83
C VAL A 104 -0.93 12.04 5.52
N ARG A 105 -1.14 12.32 4.25
CA ARG A 105 -2.40 12.79 3.72
C ARG A 105 -3.04 11.65 2.94
N LEU A 106 -4.34 11.50 3.13
CA LEU A 106 -5.10 10.43 2.48
C LEU A 106 -5.94 10.99 1.35
N ALA A 107 -6.02 10.25 0.26
CA ALA A 107 -6.84 10.62 -0.88
C ALA A 107 -7.53 9.39 -1.43
N GLY A 108 -8.76 9.56 -1.89
CA GLY A 108 -9.54 8.47 -2.47
C GLY A 108 -10.58 7.93 -1.50
N PRO A 109 -11.16 6.78 -1.80
CA PRO A 109 -10.79 5.91 -2.92
C PRO A 109 -11.24 6.45 -4.27
N THR A 110 -10.51 6.09 -5.32
CA THR A 110 -10.89 6.40 -6.69
C THR A 110 -10.71 5.17 -7.56
N GLU A 111 -11.39 5.18 -8.70
CA GLU A 111 -11.25 4.08 -9.64
C GLU A 111 -9.84 3.98 -10.19
N ALA A 112 -9.20 5.12 -10.42
CA ALA A 112 -7.84 5.13 -10.92
C ALA A 112 -6.87 4.46 -9.95
N LEU A 113 -7.03 4.73 -8.65
CA LEU A 113 -6.21 4.09 -7.63
C LEU A 113 -6.47 2.58 -7.59
N THR A 114 -7.73 2.19 -7.69
CA THR A 114 -8.09 0.78 -7.68
C THR A 114 -7.40 0.03 -8.82
N ARG A 115 -7.36 0.63 -10.00
CA ARG A 115 -6.72 -0.02 -11.15
C ARG A 115 -5.22 -0.20 -10.96
N ARG A 116 -4.58 0.64 -10.17
CA ARG A 116 -3.15 0.49 -9.90
C ARG A 116 -2.86 -0.72 -9.02
N ALA A 117 -3.79 -1.12 -8.18
CA ALA A 117 -3.62 -2.26 -7.29
C ALA A 117 -4.07 -3.55 -7.96
N CYS A 118 -3.39 -3.93 -9.04
CA CYS A 118 -3.81 -5.02 -9.92
C CYS A 118 -4.04 -6.34 -9.22
N LEU A 119 -3.13 -6.74 -8.34
CA LEU A 119 -3.28 -8.05 -7.68
C LEU A 119 -4.42 -8.03 -6.67
N ALA A 120 -4.68 -6.88 -6.04
CA ALA A 120 -5.83 -6.75 -5.16
C ALA A 120 -7.12 -6.88 -5.96
N VAL A 121 -7.16 -6.28 -7.16
CA VAL A 121 -8.32 -6.41 -8.02
C VAL A 121 -8.56 -7.88 -8.37
N GLU A 122 -7.51 -8.59 -8.78
CA GLU A 122 -7.67 -10.00 -9.14
C GLU A 122 -8.11 -10.84 -7.96
N LEU A 123 -7.62 -10.54 -6.78
CA LEU A 123 -7.91 -11.36 -5.60
C LEU A 123 -9.30 -11.09 -5.04
N TYR A 124 -9.76 -9.85 -5.06
CA TYR A 124 -10.95 -9.45 -4.30
C TYR A 124 -12.14 -8.96 -5.13
N ALA A 125 -11.93 -8.46 -6.34
CA ALA A 125 -12.98 -7.70 -7.03
C ALA A 125 -14.27 -8.47 -7.24
N SER A 126 -14.21 -9.79 -7.34
CA SER A 126 -15.42 -10.60 -7.56
C SER A 126 -16.19 -10.90 -6.28
N ARG A 127 -15.61 -10.63 -5.11
CA ARG A 127 -16.22 -11.01 -3.83
C ARG A 127 -16.38 -9.85 -2.86
N HIS A 128 -15.63 -8.78 -3.06
CA HIS A 128 -15.58 -7.68 -2.09
C HIS A 128 -15.64 -6.37 -2.81
N THR A 129 -16.10 -5.35 -2.11
CA THR A 129 -15.98 -3.97 -2.59
C THR A 129 -14.57 -3.51 -2.28
N LEU A 130 -13.77 -3.37 -3.32
CA LEU A 130 -12.38 -2.98 -3.18
C LEU A 130 -12.27 -1.46 -3.21
N ARG A 131 -11.63 -0.91 -2.20
CA ARG A 131 -11.34 0.52 -2.12
C ARG A 131 -9.86 0.69 -1.92
N VAL A 132 -9.23 1.56 -2.70
CA VAL A 132 -7.80 1.82 -2.59
C VAL A 132 -7.61 3.30 -2.33
N MET A 133 -6.93 3.63 -1.24
CA MET A 133 -6.62 5.00 -0.86
C MET A 133 -5.15 5.27 -1.09
N GLU A 134 -4.84 6.45 -1.59
CA GLU A 134 -3.46 6.89 -1.73
C GLU A 134 -3.01 7.55 -0.44
N VAL A 135 -1.79 7.21 -0.03
CA VAL A 135 -1.16 7.78 1.14
C VAL A 135 0.06 8.55 0.66
N ALA A 136 0.11 9.82 0.97
CA ALA A 136 1.25 10.66 0.61
C ALA A 136 1.84 11.29 1.87
N THR A 137 3.16 11.31 1.96
CA THR A 137 3.80 12.00 3.07
C THR A 137 3.42 13.47 3.00
N ALA A 138 2.81 13.97 4.05
CA ALA A 138 2.45 15.37 4.09
C ALA A 138 3.70 16.18 4.32
N MET A 139 3.92 17.13 3.43
CA MET A 139 4.94 18.10 3.66
C MET A 139 4.40 19.04 4.67
N VAL A 140 4.52 18.71 5.86
CA VAL A 140 4.05 19.56 6.84
C VAL A 140 4.97 20.71 6.90
N ALA A 141 4.40 21.72 6.58
CA ALA A 141 5.08 22.88 6.74
C ALA A 141 5.48 22.95 8.10
N LEU A 142 6.48 22.92 8.20
CA LEU A 142 6.76 22.96 9.26
C LEU A 142 6.60 24.11 9.75
N PRO A 143 6.24 24.37 10.36
CA PRO A 143 5.81 25.50 10.71
C PRO A 143 6.68 26.51 11.00
N ASN A 144 6.83 26.05 10.57
CA ASN A 144 7.06 26.61 10.83
C ASN A 144 7.12 27.14 10.90
N THR A 145 7.20 27.15 10.51
CA THR A 145 7.06 27.39 10.25
C THR A 145 6.58 28.01 10.52
N ALA A 146 6.53 28.26 10.76
CA ALA A 146 6.14 28.77 10.96
C ALA A 146 6.10 29.21 11.33
N GLY A 147 6.31 29.37 11.35
CA GLY A 147 6.32 29.80 11.43
C GLY A 147 6.38 29.99 11.44
#